data_d02b64f21fcbc1876aa829b8711b2249
#
_entry.id   d02b64f21fcbc1876aa829b8711b2249
#
_cell.length_a   1.000
_cell.length_b   1.000
_cell.length_c   1.000
_cell.angle_alpha   90.00
_cell.angle_beta   90.00
_cell.angle_gamma   90.00
#
_symmetry.space_group_name_H-M   'P 1'
#
loop_
_entity.id
_entity.type
_entity.pdbx_description
1 polymer ?
#
loop_
_entity_poly.entity_id
_entity_poly.type
_entity_poly.pdbx_seq_one_letter_code
_entity_poly.pdbx_strand_id
1 'polypeptide(L)'
;MTPSPHRLPGELFDAIAAGGGGAQAVRALARAEHSRRLACLYAIRTATREAGGAVAQRAESAWELLETVHRSDPGAATAVLTHPAAGPALVGLLAHLARRPEGTDAPVHLLTALAAAAAVRARVPARARWPLAGPGPWVPLPSLGRAHFPGARPGDHAELRVGAEGGATIAIPDAPVPQPPVPVTGDPYRGGERWRGARLLAAFGTDAALTLDTLDPPSFPAAAGRAVHPDADEAHRWAARAKAACALLRADHPQAYAELTAGPWLLVPLRAPARGIVSGSSAETFGSMALSLPPNGTVLAVTMAHEMQHNKFAALLHLFDLFEEGPQGPQERYYAPWRPDPRPLVGLFHGAYAHLAVAQFWGRRGETEPDPALRALAHTRFARWRSGAREATAVILDSGRLTPLGLRFAGRMLETLDGMCRVPLPASAVRRAETAAREHLAAWHDAAGSAPAPAAGRAS
;
A
#
# COMPACT_ATOMS: atom_id res chain seq x y z
N MET A 1 -22.45 14.99 17.81
CA MET A 1 -22.78 14.66 16.40
C MET A 1 -22.59 13.18 16.21
N THR A 2 -23.61 12.44 15.82
CA THR A 2 -23.49 11.04 15.46
C THR A 2 -22.67 10.94 14.16
N PRO A 3 -21.61 10.13 14.09
CA PRO A 3 -20.84 10.01 12.86
C PRO A 3 -21.72 9.50 11.73
N SER A 4 -21.72 10.19 10.59
CA SER A 4 -22.44 9.72 9.41
C SER A 4 -21.66 8.57 8.76
N PRO A 5 -22.31 7.44 8.46
CA PRO A 5 -21.64 6.32 7.83
C PRO A 5 -21.14 6.70 6.43
N HIS A 6 -20.01 6.13 6.03
CA HIS A 6 -19.53 6.27 4.66
C HIS A 6 -20.54 5.65 3.70
N ARG A 7 -20.88 6.39 2.65
CA ARG A 7 -21.76 5.93 1.57
C ARG A 7 -20.98 5.95 0.27
N LEU A 8 -20.96 4.84 -0.42
CA LEU A 8 -20.45 4.74 -1.78
C LEU A 8 -21.65 4.63 -2.73
N PRO A 9 -21.86 5.60 -3.66
CA PRO A 9 -22.94 5.49 -4.65
C PRO A 9 -22.85 4.19 -5.44
N GLY A 10 -23.99 3.57 -5.75
CA GLY A 10 -24.03 2.29 -6.47
C GLY A 10 -23.34 2.34 -7.83
N GLU A 11 -23.47 3.45 -8.57
CA GLU A 11 -22.78 3.67 -9.84
C GLU A 11 -21.24 3.73 -9.67
N LEU A 12 -20.76 4.34 -8.58
CA LEU A 12 -19.34 4.40 -8.30
C LEU A 12 -18.79 3.03 -7.88
N PHE A 13 -19.58 2.25 -7.11
CA PHE A 13 -19.24 0.86 -6.78
C PHE A 13 -19.11 0.02 -8.05
N ASP A 14 -20.05 0.10 -8.98
CA ASP A 14 -20.02 -0.61 -10.25
C ASP A 14 -18.85 -0.15 -11.14
N ALA A 15 -18.56 1.15 -11.16
CA ALA A 15 -17.40 1.67 -11.90
C ALA A 15 -16.07 1.16 -11.33
N ILE A 16 -15.95 1.07 -10.00
CA ILE A 16 -14.79 0.45 -9.35
C ILE A 16 -14.70 -1.02 -9.75
N ALA A 17 -15.79 -1.77 -9.66
CA ALA A 17 -15.85 -3.19 -10.02
C ALA A 17 -15.45 -3.44 -11.48
N ALA A 18 -15.78 -2.52 -12.39
CA ALA A 18 -15.35 -2.56 -13.79
C ALA A 18 -13.86 -2.19 -13.99
N GLY A 19 -13.09 -2.00 -12.92
CA GLY A 19 -11.66 -1.65 -12.97
C GLY A 19 -11.39 -0.14 -13.11
N GLY A 20 -12.42 0.72 -12.97
CA GLY A 20 -12.36 2.18 -13.14
C GLY A 20 -12.72 2.96 -11.88
N GLY A 21 -13.54 4.00 -12.08
CA GLY A 21 -14.00 4.93 -11.04
C GLY A 21 -13.17 6.20 -10.92
N GLY A 22 -11.97 6.23 -11.52
CA GLY A 22 -11.13 7.43 -11.66
C GLY A 22 -10.84 8.14 -10.34
N ALA A 23 -10.64 9.44 -10.41
CA ALA A 23 -10.34 10.30 -9.26
C ALA A 23 -11.41 10.22 -8.14
N GLN A 24 -12.68 10.05 -8.51
CA GLN A 24 -13.77 9.99 -7.53
C GLN A 24 -13.65 8.75 -6.64
N ALA A 25 -13.32 7.59 -7.22
CA ALA A 25 -13.11 6.35 -6.47
C ALA A 25 -11.96 6.49 -5.47
N VAL A 26 -10.80 6.95 -5.93
CA VAL A 26 -9.61 7.12 -5.07
C VAL A 26 -9.92 8.06 -3.91
N ARG A 27 -10.54 9.23 -4.17
CA ARG A 27 -10.88 10.18 -3.10
C ARG A 27 -11.92 9.63 -2.12
N ALA A 28 -12.92 8.87 -2.60
CA ALA A 28 -13.93 8.27 -1.73
C ALA A 28 -13.30 7.22 -0.79
N LEU A 29 -12.47 6.33 -1.34
CA LEU A 29 -11.78 5.29 -0.58
C LEU A 29 -10.74 5.89 0.38
N ALA A 30 -9.99 6.92 -0.04
CA ALA A 30 -9.05 7.63 0.83
C ALA A 30 -9.74 8.27 2.05
N ARG A 31 -10.93 8.85 1.87
CA ARG A 31 -11.73 9.38 2.99
C ARG A 31 -12.19 8.27 3.94
N ALA A 32 -12.58 7.12 3.40
CA ALA A 32 -12.99 5.98 4.21
C ALA A 32 -11.80 5.43 5.03
N GLU A 33 -10.64 5.28 4.41
CA GLU A 33 -9.42 4.86 5.09
C GLU A 33 -8.98 5.85 6.17
N HIS A 34 -9.10 7.15 5.92
CA HIS A 34 -8.85 8.16 6.96
C HIS A 34 -9.79 7.99 8.16
N SER A 35 -11.09 7.82 7.93
CA SER A 35 -12.07 7.58 9.02
C SER A 35 -11.80 6.28 9.77
N ARG A 36 -11.39 5.22 9.07
CA ARG A 36 -10.98 3.95 9.70
C ARG A 36 -9.78 4.18 10.64
N ARG A 37 -8.78 4.95 10.22
CA ARG A 37 -7.61 5.29 11.07
C ARG A 37 -8.01 6.13 12.29
N LEU A 38 -8.96 7.06 12.14
CA LEU A 38 -9.52 7.80 13.29
C LEU A 38 -10.27 6.87 14.25
N ALA A 39 -11.02 5.90 13.75
CA ALA A 39 -11.67 4.88 14.58
C ALA A 39 -10.64 4.01 15.33
N CYS A 40 -9.56 3.59 14.66
CA CYS A 40 -8.45 2.89 15.30
C CYS A 40 -7.80 3.73 16.42
N LEU A 41 -7.56 5.02 16.18
CA LEU A 41 -7.03 5.93 17.21
C LEU A 41 -7.94 6.01 18.42
N TYR A 42 -9.24 6.15 18.22
CA TYR A 42 -10.22 6.17 19.31
C TYR A 42 -10.22 4.84 20.09
N ALA A 43 -10.22 3.70 19.40
CA ALA A 43 -10.15 2.38 20.04
C ALA A 43 -8.84 2.18 20.82
N ILE A 44 -7.71 2.65 20.29
CA ILE A 44 -6.42 2.63 20.99
C ILE A 44 -6.49 3.46 22.27
N ARG A 45 -7.06 4.68 22.21
CA ARG A 45 -7.21 5.54 23.38
C ARG A 45 -8.06 4.85 24.48
N THR A 46 -9.16 4.23 24.10
CA THR A 46 -10.02 3.48 25.03
C THR A 46 -9.26 2.32 25.66
N ALA A 47 -8.67 1.44 24.85
CA ALA A 47 -7.94 0.28 25.32
C ALA A 47 -6.71 0.64 26.19
N THR A 48 -5.98 1.69 25.86
CA THR A 48 -4.83 2.13 26.68
C THR A 48 -5.26 2.73 28.00
N ARG A 49 -6.40 3.43 28.08
CA ARG A 49 -6.97 3.92 29.35
C ARG A 49 -7.41 2.77 30.25
N GLU A 50 -8.00 1.72 29.69
CA GLU A 50 -8.36 0.50 30.42
C GLU A 50 -7.12 -0.22 30.96
N ALA A 51 -6.05 -0.29 30.16
CA ALA A 51 -4.78 -0.91 30.58
C ALA A 51 -4.10 -0.13 31.74
N GLY A 52 -4.30 1.18 31.82
CA GLY A 52 -3.75 2.03 32.89
C GLY A 52 -2.23 2.19 32.87
N GLY A 53 -1.68 2.73 33.95
CA GLY A 53 -0.23 2.83 34.17
C GLY A 53 0.52 3.69 33.15
N ALA A 54 1.79 3.36 32.90
CA ALA A 54 2.68 4.12 32.03
C ALA A 54 2.27 4.05 30.55
N VAL A 55 1.57 2.98 30.13
CA VAL A 55 1.06 2.84 28.75
C VAL A 55 -0.03 3.87 28.51
N ALA A 56 -1.00 3.97 29.40
CA ALA A 56 -2.08 4.97 29.34
C ALA A 56 -1.51 6.41 29.30
N GLN A 57 -0.56 6.70 30.19
CA GLN A 57 0.04 8.03 30.26
C GLN A 57 0.76 8.43 28.96
N ARG A 58 1.55 7.53 28.39
CA ARG A 58 2.25 7.78 27.10
C ARG A 58 1.26 7.93 25.94
N ALA A 59 0.22 7.09 25.89
CA ALA A 59 -0.80 7.18 24.86
C ALA A 59 -1.61 8.47 24.95
N GLU A 60 -1.98 8.89 26.17
CA GLU A 60 -2.72 10.13 26.38
C GLU A 60 -1.87 11.35 26.01
N SER A 61 -0.58 11.40 26.37
CA SER A 61 0.32 12.48 25.93
C SER A 61 0.43 12.58 24.41
N ALA A 62 0.50 11.45 23.71
CA ALA A 62 0.53 11.45 22.24
C ALA A 62 -0.83 11.90 21.65
N TRP A 63 -1.93 11.50 22.28
CA TRP A 63 -3.27 11.94 21.89
C TRP A 63 -3.46 13.44 22.07
N GLU A 64 -3.11 14.01 23.25
CA GLU A 64 -3.22 15.43 23.54
C GLU A 64 -2.40 16.27 22.55
N LEU A 65 -1.22 15.78 22.16
CA LEU A 65 -0.40 16.43 21.15
C LEU A 65 -1.08 16.41 19.78
N LEU A 66 -1.62 15.25 19.34
CA LEU A 66 -2.37 15.15 18.08
C LEU A 66 -3.61 16.06 18.09
N GLU A 67 -4.34 16.13 19.19
CA GLU A 67 -5.51 17.00 19.35
C GLU A 67 -5.12 18.49 19.29
N THR A 68 -4.00 18.85 19.91
CA THR A 68 -3.46 20.22 19.86
C THR A 68 -3.05 20.59 18.44
N VAL A 69 -2.37 19.69 17.74
CA VAL A 69 -2.02 19.87 16.32
C VAL A 69 -3.28 20.01 15.49
N HIS A 70 -4.27 19.13 15.66
CA HIS A 70 -5.51 19.16 14.88
C HIS A 70 -6.28 20.48 15.07
N ARG A 71 -6.29 21.03 16.27
CA ARG A 71 -6.92 22.35 16.55
C ARG A 71 -6.17 23.51 15.88
N SER A 72 -4.84 23.42 15.81
CA SER A 72 -3.99 24.46 15.21
C SER A 72 -3.92 24.34 13.67
N ASP A 73 -3.71 23.13 13.17
CA ASP A 73 -3.58 22.81 11.74
C ASP A 73 -4.18 21.42 11.46
N PRO A 74 -5.49 21.34 11.14
CA PRO A 74 -6.14 20.08 10.76
C PRO A 74 -5.48 19.38 9.57
N GLY A 75 -4.91 20.16 8.64
CA GLY A 75 -4.23 19.65 7.45
C GLY A 75 -2.96 18.87 7.80
N ALA A 76 -2.16 19.38 8.72
CA ALA A 76 -0.95 18.69 9.19
C ALA A 76 -1.28 17.36 9.89
N ALA A 77 -2.29 17.34 10.77
CA ALA A 77 -2.75 16.12 11.41
C ALA A 77 -3.26 15.10 10.38
N THR A 78 -4.09 15.53 9.43
CA THR A 78 -4.61 14.71 8.35
C THR A 78 -3.49 14.13 7.49
N ALA A 79 -2.50 14.94 7.10
CA ALA A 79 -1.38 14.49 6.25
C ALA A 79 -0.56 13.37 6.90
N VAL A 80 -0.39 13.38 8.22
CA VAL A 80 0.29 12.30 8.95
C VAL A 80 -0.60 11.07 9.06
N LEU A 81 -1.88 11.24 9.41
CA LEU A 81 -2.80 10.13 9.60
C LEU A 81 -3.19 9.44 8.28
N THR A 82 -3.17 10.15 7.16
CA THR A 82 -3.41 9.56 5.83
C THR A 82 -2.15 8.97 5.20
N HIS A 83 -0.97 9.24 5.75
CA HIS A 83 0.27 8.63 5.25
C HIS A 83 0.21 7.09 5.37
N PRO A 84 0.66 6.32 4.36
CA PRO A 84 0.58 4.86 4.37
C PRO A 84 1.17 4.19 5.61
N ALA A 85 2.21 4.74 6.21
CA ALA A 85 2.83 4.22 7.43
C ALA A 85 1.93 4.28 8.68
N ALA A 86 0.90 5.13 8.70
CA ALA A 86 0.00 5.26 9.86
C ALA A 86 -0.90 4.04 10.04
N GLY A 87 -1.39 3.44 8.96
CA GLY A 87 -2.29 2.28 9.01
C GLY A 87 -1.69 1.11 9.80
N PRO A 88 -0.56 0.54 9.38
CA PRO A 88 0.10 -0.57 10.09
C PRO A 88 0.48 -0.23 11.53
N ALA A 89 0.90 1.02 11.80
CA ALA A 89 1.23 1.45 13.15
C ALA A 89 0.02 1.40 14.08
N LEU A 90 -1.13 1.94 13.62
CA LEU A 90 -2.37 1.97 14.41
C LEU A 90 -3.01 0.58 14.55
N VAL A 91 -3.13 -0.16 13.46
CA VAL A 91 -3.72 -1.52 13.48
C VAL A 91 -2.84 -2.47 14.27
N GLY A 92 -1.51 -2.38 14.11
CA GLY A 92 -0.56 -3.20 14.86
C GLY A 92 -0.62 -2.93 16.37
N LEU A 93 -0.70 -1.66 16.78
CA LEU A 93 -0.86 -1.28 18.19
C LEU A 93 -2.21 -1.77 18.75
N LEU A 94 -3.31 -1.57 18.02
CA LEU A 94 -4.63 -2.05 18.45
C LEU A 94 -4.68 -3.59 18.58
N ALA A 95 -4.12 -4.30 17.63
CA ALA A 95 -4.02 -5.76 17.67
C ALA A 95 -3.13 -6.27 18.82
N HIS A 96 -2.07 -5.51 19.18
CA HIS A 96 -1.25 -5.82 20.36
C HIS A 96 -2.05 -5.67 21.65
N LEU A 97 -2.76 -4.54 21.83
CA LEU A 97 -3.60 -4.27 22.99
C LEU A 97 -4.73 -5.29 23.15
N ALA A 98 -5.34 -5.70 22.03
CA ALA A 98 -6.40 -6.73 22.05
C ALA A 98 -5.88 -8.10 22.53
N ARG A 99 -4.64 -8.47 22.20
CA ARG A 99 -4.03 -9.73 22.63
C ARG A 99 -3.44 -9.69 24.03
N ARG A 100 -3.01 -8.53 24.51
CA ARG A 100 -2.34 -8.31 25.81
C ARG A 100 -2.88 -7.04 26.47
N PRO A 101 -4.09 -7.08 27.04
CA PRO A 101 -4.70 -5.89 27.65
C PRO A 101 -3.87 -5.26 28.78
N GLU A 102 -3.12 -6.07 29.52
CA GLU A 102 -2.25 -5.63 30.62
C GLU A 102 -0.80 -5.33 30.16
N GLY A 103 -0.54 -5.34 28.86
CA GLY A 103 0.79 -5.27 28.27
C GLY A 103 1.49 -3.94 28.55
N THR A 104 2.49 -3.94 29.42
CA THR A 104 3.38 -2.80 29.68
C THR A 104 4.31 -2.49 28.52
N ASP A 105 4.45 -3.41 27.56
CA ASP A 105 5.32 -3.37 26.37
C ASP A 105 4.60 -2.95 25.08
N ALA A 106 3.35 -2.46 25.18
CA ALA A 106 2.59 -2.01 24.02
C ALA A 106 3.37 -0.96 23.21
N PRO A 107 3.44 -1.07 21.86
CA PRO A 107 4.25 -0.22 21.00
C PRO A 107 3.66 1.21 20.82
N VAL A 108 3.32 1.88 21.93
CA VAL A 108 2.78 3.25 21.97
C VAL A 108 3.76 4.27 21.37
N HIS A 109 5.05 3.95 21.30
CA HIS A 109 6.07 4.78 20.67
C HIS A 109 5.73 5.09 19.18
N LEU A 110 4.99 4.20 18.48
CA LEU A 110 4.52 4.47 17.12
C LEU A 110 3.50 5.63 17.09
N LEU A 111 2.58 5.67 18.06
CA LEU A 111 1.63 6.78 18.19
C LEU A 111 2.36 8.09 18.55
N THR A 112 3.35 8.03 19.44
CA THR A 112 4.16 9.18 19.79
C THR A 112 4.92 9.72 18.57
N ALA A 113 5.50 8.86 17.74
CA ALA A 113 6.19 9.26 16.50
C ALA A 113 5.24 9.91 15.47
N LEU A 114 4.00 9.42 15.35
CA LEU A 114 2.96 10.05 14.51
C LEU A 114 2.59 11.45 15.05
N ALA A 115 2.38 11.59 16.36
CA ALA A 115 2.07 12.87 16.99
C ALA A 115 3.24 13.87 16.85
N ALA A 116 4.46 13.40 17.03
CA ALA A 116 5.69 14.18 16.83
C ALA A 116 5.80 14.68 15.38
N ALA A 117 5.56 13.83 14.39
CA ALA A 117 5.57 14.22 12.98
C ALA A 117 4.50 15.27 12.66
N ALA A 118 3.31 15.14 13.25
CA ALA A 118 2.24 16.11 13.10
C ALA A 118 2.59 17.47 13.71
N ALA A 119 3.23 17.50 14.90
CA ALA A 119 3.69 18.72 15.53
C ALA A 119 4.75 19.46 14.69
N VAL A 120 5.68 18.73 14.08
CA VAL A 120 6.68 19.32 13.17
C VAL A 120 6.01 19.94 11.94
N ARG A 121 5.05 19.26 11.33
CA ARG A 121 4.31 19.79 10.16
C ARG A 121 3.55 21.07 10.48
N ALA A 122 2.85 21.06 11.60
CA ALA A 122 2.04 22.19 12.06
C ALA A 122 2.87 23.31 12.71
N ARG A 123 4.17 23.09 12.95
CA ARG A 123 5.05 23.98 13.73
C ARG A 123 4.50 24.30 15.13
N VAL A 124 3.79 23.34 15.71
CA VAL A 124 3.26 23.46 17.08
C VAL A 124 4.37 23.17 18.08
N PRO A 125 4.67 24.10 19.03
CA PRO A 125 5.66 23.86 20.06
C PRO A 125 5.36 22.56 20.81
N ALA A 126 6.35 21.67 20.89
CA ALA A 126 6.16 20.34 21.45
C ALA A 126 7.49 19.74 21.94
N ARG A 127 7.36 18.83 22.91
CA ARG A 127 8.42 17.91 23.30
C ARG A 127 7.85 16.50 23.33
N ALA A 128 8.47 15.58 22.58
CA ALA A 128 8.04 14.19 22.54
C ALA A 128 9.27 13.27 22.67
N ARG A 129 9.12 12.19 23.45
CA ARG A 129 10.19 11.22 23.68
C ARG A 129 9.64 9.80 23.49
N TRP A 130 10.39 8.98 22.76
CA TRP A 130 9.99 7.58 22.51
C TRP A 130 11.23 6.68 22.36
N PRO A 131 11.12 5.39 22.76
CA PRO A 131 12.21 4.43 22.61
C PRO A 131 12.40 4.05 21.13
N LEU A 132 13.62 3.80 20.73
CA LEU A 132 13.96 3.23 19.43
C LEU A 132 13.65 1.73 19.46
N ALA A 133 12.76 1.27 18.56
CA ALA A 133 12.31 -0.12 18.51
C ALA A 133 13.08 -0.96 17.48
N GLY A 134 13.66 -0.32 16.44
CA GLY A 134 14.34 -0.99 15.33
C GLY A 134 15.85 -1.04 15.45
N PRO A 135 16.50 -2.02 14.84
CA PRO A 135 17.94 -2.03 14.70
C PRO A 135 18.38 -0.96 13.69
N GLY A 136 19.48 -0.28 13.98
CA GLY A 136 20.13 0.63 13.06
C GLY A 136 20.08 2.09 13.46
N PRO A 137 20.82 2.94 12.74
CA PRO A 137 21.11 4.30 13.14
C PRO A 137 20.04 5.31 12.74
N TRP A 138 18.83 4.85 12.40
CA TRP A 138 17.79 5.72 11.85
C TRP A 138 16.62 5.89 12.79
N VAL A 139 16.22 7.14 12.99
CA VAL A 139 15.00 7.54 13.73
C VAL A 139 13.96 8.03 12.74
N PRO A 140 12.92 7.24 12.42
CA PRO A 140 11.88 7.63 11.50
C PRO A 140 10.91 8.61 12.15
N LEU A 141 10.50 9.62 11.38
CA LEU A 141 9.32 10.44 11.59
C LEU A 141 8.34 10.18 10.46
N PRO A 142 7.24 9.45 10.69
CA PRO A 142 6.29 9.09 9.64
C PRO A 142 5.81 10.30 8.84
N SER A 143 5.74 10.16 7.52
CA SER A 143 5.35 11.22 6.57
C SER A 143 6.34 12.36 6.35
N LEU A 144 7.46 12.41 7.06
CA LEU A 144 8.46 13.48 6.94
C LEU A 144 9.81 12.99 6.46
N GLY A 145 10.35 11.99 7.13
CA GLY A 145 11.70 11.50 6.84
C GLY A 145 12.30 10.72 8.00
N ARG A 146 13.62 10.64 8.04
CA ARG A 146 14.36 9.97 9.10
C ARG A 146 15.67 10.69 9.42
N ALA A 147 16.00 10.73 10.70
CA ALA A 147 17.28 11.26 11.19
C ALA A 147 18.30 10.13 11.33
N HIS A 148 19.58 10.42 11.02
CA HIS A 148 20.69 9.48 11.13
C HIS A 148 21.50 9.74 12.38
N PHE A 149 21.61 8.73 13.24
CA PHE A 149 22.38 8.74 14.48
C PHE A 149 23.31 7.51 14.51
N PRO A 150 24.55 7.61 13.97
CA PRO A 150 25.51 6.52 14.04
C PRO A 150 25.73 6.05 15.48
N GLY A 151 25.61 4.75 15.73
CA GLY A 151 25.76 4.19 17.07
C GLY A 151 24.52 4.21 17.97
N ALA A 152 23.36 4.72 17.49
CA ALA A 152 22.09 4.55 18.17
C ALA A 152 21.70 3.08 18.28
N ARG A 153 21.13 2.68 19.40
CA ARG A 153 20.82 1.28 19.75
C ARG A 153 19.32 1.12 20.04
N PRO A 154 18.75 -0.06 19.84
CA PRO A 154 17.43 -0.37 20.35
C PRO A 154 17.35 -0.11 21.86
N GLY A 155 16.29 0.59 22.30
CA GLY A 155 16.12 1.02 23.69
C GLY A 155 16.64 2.41 24.01
N ASP A 156 17.53 3.00 23.21
CA ASP A 156 17.85 4.44 23.31
C ASP A 156 16.56 5.25 23.02
N HIS A 157 16.50 6.49 23.51
CA HIS A 157 15.33 7.33 23.33
C HIS A 157 15.59 8.48 22.36
N ALA A 158 14.76 8.56 21.32
CA ALA A 158 14.65 9.76 20.51
C ALA A 158 13.86 10.85 21.27
N GLU A 159 14.35 12.07 21.24
CA GLU A 159 13.68 13.25 21.77
C GLU A 159 13.50 14.27 20.65
N LEU A 160 12.23 14.57 20.33
CA LEU A 160 11.86 15.68 19.45
C LEU A 160 11.62 16.93 20.27
N ARG A 161 12.10 18.07 19.78
CA ARG A 161 11.75 19.40 20.25
C ARG A 161 11.31 20.27 19.09
N VAL A 162 10.13 20.87 19.21
CA VAL A 162 9.64 21.93 18.32
C VAL A 162 9.62 23.21 19.13
N GLY A 163 10.42 24.20 18.73
CA GLY A 163 10.50 25.50 19.40
C GLY A 163 9.33 26.44 19.10
N ALA A 164 9.21 27.52 19.83
CA ALA A 164 8.13 28.50 19.66
C ALA A 164 8.11 29.13 18.25
N GLU A 165 9.27 29.26 17.61
CA GLU A 165 9.41 29.78 16.24
C GLU A 165 9.22 28.71 15.15
N GLY A 166 8.84 27.49 15.55
CA GLY A 166 8.56 26.35 14.63
C GLY A 166 9.80 25.61 14.15
N GLY A 167 11.00 25.94 14.60
CA GLY A 167 12.20 25.14 14.36
C GLY A 167 12.12 23.81 15.10
N ALA A 168 12.48 22.69 14.45
CA ALA A 168 12.41 21.36 15.06
C ALA A 168 13.76 20.65 15.02
N THR A 169 14.04 19.87 16.06
CA THR A 169 15.25 19.02 16.16
C THR A 169 14.93 17.68 16.79
N ILE A 170 15.65 16.63 16.35
CA ILE A 170 15.68 15.33 17.03
C ILE A 170 17.06 15.12 17.64
N ALA A 171 17.11 14.58 18.86
CA ALA A 171 18.31 14.16 19.54
C ALA A 171 18.12 12.76 20.13
N ILE A 172 19.24 12.12 20.49
CA ILE A 172 19.28 10.91 21.32
C ILE A 172 20.15 11.24 22.53
N PRO A 173 19.55 11.78 23.62
CA PRO A 173 20.29 12.24 24.78
C PRO A 173 21.06 11.12 25.51
N ASP A 174 20.51 9.91 25.47
CA ASP A 174 21.04 8.74 26.17
C ASP A 174 22.04 7.93 25.30
N ALA A 175 22.41 8.42 24.10
CA ALA A 175 23.35 7.71 23.24
C ALA A 175 24.73 7.60 23.91
N PRO A 176 25.40 6.43 23.82
CA PRO A 176 26.72 6.23 24.41
C PRO A 176 27.78 7.23 23.89
N VAL A 177 27.61 7.69 22.66
CA VAL A 177 28.42 8.76 22.07
C VAL A 177 27.54 9.96 21.81
N PRO A 178 27.77 11.10 22.50
CA PRO A 178 27.00 12.32 22.30
C PRO A 178 27.06 12.79 20.84
N GLN A 179 25.90 13.10 20.29
CA GLN A 179 25.78 13.61 18.93
C GLN A 179 24.96 14.91 18.93
N PRO A 180 25.29 15.87 18.06
CA PRO A 180 24.51 17.09 17.95
C PRO A 180 23.10 16.75 17.46
N PRO A 181 22.07 17.51 17.90
CA PRO A 181 20.71 17.36 17.41
C PRO A 181 20.64 17.47 15.87
N VAL A 182 19.74 16.72 15.28
CA VAL A 182 19.48 16.76 13.84
C VAL A 182 18.32 17.71 13.57
N PRO A 183 18.51 18.78 12.80
CA PRO A 183 17.40 19.63 12.34
C PRO A 183 16.42 18.85 11.50
N VAL A 184 15.13 19.06 11.77
CA VAL A 184 14.01 18.43 11.08
C VAL A 184 13.12 19.48 10.45
N THR A 185 12.54 19.19 9.31
CA THR A 185 11.65 20.11 8.59
C THR A 185 10.25 19.51 8.42
N GLY A 186 9.22 20.36 8.41
CA GLY A 186 7.86 19.99 8.06
C GLY A 186 7.66 19.69 6.57
N ASP A 187 8.61 20.06 5.72
CA ASP A 187 8.62 19.71 4.30
C ASP A 187 9.15 18.27 4.12
N PRO A 188 8.33 17.32 3.67
CA PRO A 188 8.73 15.92 3.53
C PRO A 188 9.79 15.69 2.45
N TYR A 189 10.01 16.64 1.54
CA TYR A 189 10.94 16.50 0.41
C TYR A 189 12.31 17.13 0.67
N ARG A 190 12.45 17.82 1.78
CA ARG A 190 13.70 18.50 2.12
C ARG A 190 14.65 17.57 2.86
N GLY A 191 15.87 17.46 2.34
CA GLY A 191 16.96 16.71 2.96
C GLY A 191 17.97 17.61 3.68
N GLY A 192 18.87 17.00 4.42
CA GLY A 192 19.99 17.61 5.11
C GLY A 192 21.12 16.59 5.33
N GLU A 193 22.21 17.02 5.98
CA GLU A 193 23.39 16.17 6.19
C GLU A 193 23.06 14.84 6.89
N ARG A 194 22.27 14.92 7.99
CA ARG A 194 21.82 13.76 8.76
C ARG A 194 20.30 13.59 8.77
N TRP A 195 19.59 14.27 7.86
CA TRP A 195 18.16 14.14 7.67
C TRP A 195 17.86 13.68 6.24
N ARG A 196 17.09 12.62 6.11
CA ARG A 196 16.62 12.14 4.80
C ARG A 196 15.11 12.27 4.73
N GLY A 197 14.63 13.17 3.87
CA GLY A 197 13.23 13.26 3.47
C GLY A 197 12.89 12.25 2.37
N ALA A 198 11.61 12.15 2.03
CA ALA A 198 11.13 11.42 0.88
C ALA A 198 11.55 12.14 -0.43
N ARG A 199 11.53 11.43 -1.56
CA ARG A 199 11.87 12.03 -2.86
C ARG A 199 10.61 12.23 -3.70
N LEU A 200 10.32 13.47 -4.06
CA LEU A 200 9.25 13.78 -4.99
C LEU A 200 9.64 13.30 -6.40
N LEU A 201 8.80 12.46 -7.00
CA LEU A 201 8.96 11.97 -8.38
C LEU A 201 8.08 12.76 -9.35
N ALA A 202 6.85 13.09 -8.95
CA ALA A 202 5.93 13.95 -9.71
C ALA A 202 4.94 14.63 -8.76
N ALA A 203 4.63 15.90 -9.01
CA ALA A 203 3.57 16.64 -8.33
C ALA A 203 2.35 16.77 -9.25
N PHE A 204 1.15 16.62 -8.67
CA PHE A 204 -0.13 16.67 -9.38
C PHE A 204 -1.06 17.71 -8.72
N GLY A 205 -0.61 18.95 -8.62
CA GLY A 205 -1.28 20.01 -7.86
C GLY A 205 -0.76 20.11 -6.43
N THR A 206 -1.59 20.59 -5.51
CA THR A 206 -1.20 20.86 -4.12
C THR A 206 -1.24 19.62 -3.23
N ASP A 207 -2.17 18.68 -3.48
CA ASP A 207 -2.51 17.60 -2.54
C ASP A 207 -2.24 16.21 -3.10
N ALA A 208 -1.74 16.10 -4.32
CA ALA A 208 -1.45 14.82 -4.96
C ALA A 208 -0.02 14.78 -5.49
N ALA A 209 0.68 13.70 -5.20
CA ALA A 209 2.05 13.49 -5.61
C ALA A 209 2.37 12.00 -5.76
N LEU A 210 3.35 11.72 -6.62
CA LEU A 210 4.05 10.45 -6.66
C LEU A 210 5.40 10.63 -5.98
N THR A 211 5.62 9.88 -4.92
CA THR A 211 6.79 10.01 -4.04
C THR A 211 7.55 8.70 -3.97
N LEU A 212 8.86 8.75 -3.94
CA LEU A 212 9.70 7.61 -3.63
C LEU A 212 9.97 7.58 -2.13
N ASP A 213 9.56 6.51 -1.47
CA ASP A 213 9.79 6.33 -0.03
C ASP A 213 11.27 6.06 0.26
N THR A 214 11.77 6.74 1.25
CA THR A 214 13.12 6.53 1.82
C THR A 214 13.06 6.14 3.28
N LEU A 215 11.86 6.01 3.83
CA LEU A 215 11.59 5.57 5.19
C LEU A 215 11.59 4.05 5.25
N ASP A 216 11.80 3.48 6.44
CA ASP A 216 11.57 2.05 6.62
C ASP A 216 10.07 1.79 6.51
N PRO A 217 9.64 1.08 5.47
CA PRO A 217 8.23 0.89 5.24
C PRO A 217 7.62 0.01 6.32
N PRO A 218 6.37 0.24 6.65
CA PRO A 218 5.58 -0.72 7.39
C PRO A 218 5.57 -2.05 6.66
N SER A 219 5.60 -3.11 7.44
CA SER A 219 5.70 -4.51 7.04
C SER A 219 4.91 -4.86 5.78
N PHE A 220 5.58 -4.91 4.65
CA PHE A 220 5.05 -5.63 3.50
C PHE A 220 5.17 -7.13 3.74
N PRO A 221 4.26 -7.95 3.21
CA PRO A 221 4.38 -9.39 3.28
C PRO A 221 5.78 -9.83 2.82
N ALA A 222 6.42 -10.75 3.54
CA ALA A 222 7.78 -11.23 3.19
C ALA A 222 7.88 -11.73 1.74
N ALA A 223 6.77 -12.22 1.17
CA ALA A 223 6.66 -12.62 -0.23
C ALA A 223 6.81 -11.45 -1.23
N ALA A 224 6.59 -10.21 -0.82
CA ALA A 224 6.75 -9.03 -1.68
C ALA A 224 8.20 -8.51 -1.75
N GLY A 225 9.12 -9.10 -1.01
CA GLY A 225 10.52 -8.71 -1.02
C GLY A 225 10.91 -7.80 0.14
N ARG A 226 12.20 -7.45 0.20
CA ARG A 226 12.75 -6.60 1.25
C ARG A 226 12.91 -5.18 0.74
N ALA A 227 12.39 -4.20 1.50
CA ALA A 227 12.60 -2.79 1.20
C ALA A 227 14.08 -2.41 1.19
N VAL A 228 14.43 -1.51 0.30
CA VAL A 228 15.79 -0.98 0.14
C VAL A 228 15.74 0.55 0.05
N HIS A 229 16.91 1.15 0.26
CA HIS A 229 17.04 2.60 0.14
C HIS A 229 17.90 2.89 -1.09
N PRO A 230 17.29 3.47 -2.14
CA PRO A 230 18.02 3.81 -3.36
C PRO A 230 19.16 4.78 -3.08
N ASP A 231 20.32 4.54 -3.70
CA ASP A 231 21.37 5.55 -3.82
C ASP A 231 20.96 6.70 -4.77
N ALA A 232 21.86 7.66 -5.00
CA ALA A 232 21.55 8.79 -5.85
C ALA A 232 21.27 8.38 -7.31
N ASP A 233 22.05 7.46 -7.85
CA ASP A 233 21.92 7.00 -9.24
C ASP A 233 20.66 6.16 -9.44
N GLU A 234 20.35 5.30 -8.49
CA GLU A 234 19.11 4.54 -8.51
C GLU A 234 17.89 5.45 -8.40
N ALA A 235 17.95 6.48 -7.55
CA ALA A 235 16.89 7.46 -7.43
C ALA A 235 16.68 8.29 -8.71
N HIS A 236 17.75 8.61 -9.44
CA HIS A 236 17.63 9.22 -10.76
C HIS A 236 16.96 8.28 -11.78
N ARG A 237 17.28 6.99 -11.74
CA ARG A 237 16.59 5.98 -12.56
C ARG A 237 15.11 5.89 -12.23
N TRP A 238 14.74 5.92 -10.94
CA TRP A 238 13.34 5.97 -10.52
C TRP A 238 12.62 7.20 -11.08
N ALA A 239 13.23 8.39 -10.96
CA ALA A 239 12.65 9.62 -11.47
C ALA A 239 12.43 9.60 -13.00
N ALA A 240 13.40 9.10 -13.75
CA ALA A 240 13.29 8.96 -15.20
C ALA A 240 12.14 8.01 -15.60
N ARG A 241 12.00 6.87 -14.90
CA ARG A 241 10.94 5.90 -15.17
C ARG A 241 9.57 6.43 -14.75
N ALA A 242 9.49 7.14 -13.62
CA ALA A 242 8.24 7.77 -13.17
C ALA A 242 7.77 8.83 -14.17
N LYS A 243 8.68 9.69 -14.67
CA LYS A 243 8.38 10.68 -15.72
C LYS A 243 7.81 10.00 -16.97
N ALA A 244 8.45 8.94 -17.45
CA ALA A 244 7.98 8.20 -18.63
C ALA A 244 6.65 7.50 -18.40
N ALA A 245 6.45 6.88 -17.21
CA ALA A 245 5.21 6.22 -16.84
C ALA A 245 4.04 7.20 -16.72
N CYS A 246 4.24 8.35 -16.06
CA CYS A 246 3.22 9.40 -15.95
C CYS A 246 2.85 9.98 -17.33
N ALA A 247 3.82 10.19 -18.20
CA ALA A 247 3.57 10.64 -19.57
C ALA A 247 2.73 9.65 -20.37
N LEU A 248 3.06 8.36 -20.26
CA LEU A 248 2.30 7.27 -20.90
C LEU A 248 0.87 7.18 -20.36
N LEU A 249 0.70 7.16 -19.06
CA LEU A 249 -0.64 7.09 -18.45
C LEU A 249 -1.49 8.30 -18.85
N ARG A 250 -0.91 9.49 -18.86
CA ARG A 250 -1.61 10.72 -19.28
C ARG A 250 -2.07 10.66 -20.73
N ALA A 251 -1.24 10.14 -21.63
CA ALA A 251 -1.55 10.08 -23.05
C ALA A 251 -2.56 8.98 -23.40
N ASP A 252 -2.38 7.78 -22.84
CA ASP A 252 -3.06 6.60 -23.32
C ASP A 252 -4.09 6.03 -22.33
N HIS A 253 -3.96 6.34 -21.01
CA HIS A 253 -4.76 5.71 -19.95
C HIS A 253 -5.40 6.78 -19.04
N PRO A 254 -6.32 7.61 -19.54
CA PRO A 254 -6.83 8.77 -18.80
C PRO A 254 -7.49 8.41 -17.46
N GLN A 255 -8.13 7.25 -17.34
CA GLN A 255 -8.71 6.79 -16.07
C GLN A 255 -7.63 6.46 -15.04
N ALA A 256 -6.64 5.65 -15.39
CA ALA A 256 -5.54 5.32 -14.50
C ALA A 256 -4.71 6.57 -14.13
N TYR A 257 -4.55 7.51 -15.07
CA TYR A 257 -3.94 8.80 -14.79
C TYR A 257 -4.76 9.65 -13.81
N ALA A 258 -6.09 9.68 -13.97
CA ALA A 258 -6.99 10.37 -13.04
C ALA A 258 -6.94 9.75 -11.63
N GLU A 259 -6.80 8.43 -11.51
CA GLU A 259 -6.59 7.74 -10.24
C GLU A 259 -5.23 8.09 -9.63
N LEU A 260 -4.16 8.08 -10.43
CA LEU A 260 -2.82 8.45 -10.01
C LEU A 260 -2.76 9.90 -9.49
N THR A 261 -3.45 10.82 -10.16
CA THR A 261 -3.44 12.25 -9.80
C THR A 261 -4.46 12.63 -8.72
N ALA A 262 -5.19 11.66 -8.17
CA ALA A 262 -6.24 11.91 -7.18
C ALA A 262 -5.78 11.79 -5.72
N GLY A 263 -4.57 11.32 -5.47
CA GLY A 263 -4.06 11.12 -4.12
C GLY A 263 -2.53 11.13 -4.03
N PRO A 264 -2.01 11.14 -2.81
CA PRO A 264 -0.58 10.95 -2.58
C PRO A 264 -0.25 9.46 -2.71
N TRP A 265 0.57 9.13 -3.70
CA TRP A 265 1.05 7.77 -3.92
C TRP A 265 2.53 7.64 -3.53
N LEU A 266 2.84 6.60 -2.79
CA LEU A 266 4.16 6.30 -2.29
C LEU A 266 4.71 5.04 -2.97
N LEU A 267 5.78 5.18 -3.74
CA LEU A 267 6.53 4.04 -4.26
C LEU A 267 7.54 3.60 -3.21
N VAL A 268 7.44 2.35 -2.78
CA VAL A 268 8.36 1.73 -1.82
C VAL A 268 9.34 0.84 -2.57
N PRO A 269 10.63 1.22 -2.64
CA PRO A 269 11.62 0.43 -3.35
C PRO A 269 11.85 -0.92 -2.68
N LEU A 270 11.76 -2.00 -3.45
CA LEU A 270 12.09 -3.36 -3.03
C LEU A 270 13.38 -3.82 -3.69
N ARG A 271 14.09 -4.74 -3.02
CA ARG A 271 15.22 -5.44 -3.64
C ARG A 271 14.75 -6.19 -4.87
N ALA A 272 15.44 -5.98 -5.99
CA ALA A 272 15.13 -6.70 -7.21
C ALA A 272 15.37 -8.22 -7.04
N PRO A 273 14.47 -9.08 -7.53
CA PRO A 273 14.73 -10.51 -7.60
C PRO A 273 15.79 -10.81 -8.66
N ALA A 274 16.30 -12.06 -8.68
CA ALA A 274 17.28 -12.48 -9.68
C ALA A 274 16.75 -12.40 -11.12
N ARG A 275 15.45 -12.55 -11.30
CA ARG A 275 14.78 -12.45 -12.60
C ARG A 275 13.42 -11.76 -12.44
N GLY A 276 13.06 -10.92 -13.42
CA GLY A 276 11.78 -10.21 -13.44
C GLY A 276 11.73 -9.02 -12.47
N ILE A 277 10.54 -8.65 -12.08
CA ILE A 277 10.24 -7.63 -11.08
C ILE A 277 9.37 -8.23 -9.99
N VAL A 278 9.41 -7.65 -8.80
CA VAL A 278 8.48 -7.94 -7.72
C VAL A 278 7.71 -6.67 -7.40
N SER A 279 6.41 -6.82 -7.13
CA SER A 279 5.58 -5.75 -6.60
C SER A 279 4.57 -6.30 -5.59
N GLY A 280 3.97 -5.42 -4.81
CA GLY A 280 2.93 -5.76 -3.86
C GLY A 280 2.37 -4.54 -3.15
N SER A 281 1.17 -4.72 -2.62
CA SER A 281 0.47 -3.79 -1.75
C SER A 281 0.06 -4.48 -0.46
N SER A 282 -0.10 -3.73 0.61
CA SER A 282 -0.63 -4.20 1.88
C SER A 282 -1.98 -3.54 2.15
N ALA A 283 -2.94 -4.29 2.68
CA ALA A 283 -4.27 -3.78 3.00
C ALA A 283 -4.22 -2.54 3.92
N GLU A 284 -3.29 -2.53 4.87
CA GLU A 284 -3.16 -1.45 5.84
C GLU A 284 -2.43 -0.21 5.32
N THR A 285 -1.80 -0.28 4.13
CA THR A 285 -0.95 0.79 3.60
C THR A 285 -1.58 1.50 2.40
N PHE A 286 -2.87 1.83 2.48
CA PHE A 286 -3.54 2.55 1.39
C PHE A 286 -2.76 3.79 0.96
N GLY A 287 -2.52 3.90 -0.34
CA GLY A 287 -1.68 4.95 -0.94
C GLY A 287 -0.22 4.52 -1.18
N SER A 288 0.18 3.28 -0.84
CA SER A 288 1.52 2.79 -1.16
C SER A 288 1.53 1.66 -2.18
N MET A 289 2.60 1.58 -2.94
CA MET A 289 2.91 0.56 -3.92
C MET A 289 4.37 0.16 -3.75
N ALA A 290 4.62 -1.07 -3.30
CA ALA A 290 5.98 -1.58 -3.15
C ALA A 290 6.40 -2.31 -4.43
N LEU A 291 7.59 -1.98 -4.97
CA LEU A 291 8.08 -2.62 -6.18
C LEU A 291 9.60 -2.49 -6.33
N SER A 292 10.22 -3.46 -6.98
CA SER A 292 11.60 -3.34 -7.41
C SER A 292 11.71 -2.41 -8.63
N LEU A 293 12.87 -1.77 -8.82
CA LEU A 293 13.08 -0.82 -9.91
C LEU A 293 12.72 -1.46 -11.28
N PRO A 294 11.67 -0.97 -11.98
CA PRO A 294 11.27 -1.53 -13.25
C PRO A 294 12.29 -1.26 -14.35
N PRO A 295 12.38 -2.06 -15.40
CA PRO A 295 13.33 -1.85 -16.51
C PRO A 295 13.05 -0.58 -17.31
N ASN A 296 11.78 -0.16 -17.42
CA ASN A 296 11.38 1.03 -18.19
C ASN A 296 10.06 1.63 -17.66
N GLY A 297 9.65 2.77 -18.24
CA GLY A 297 8.43 3.49 -17.86
C GLY A 297 7.13 2.72 -18.16
N THR A 298 7.08 1.94 -19.25
CA THR A 298 5.89 1.12 -19.56
C THR A 298 5.62 0.06 -18.50
N VAL A 299 6.68 -0.61 -18.03
CA VAL A 299 6.56 -1.59 -16.96
C VAL A 299 6.17 -0.92 -15.65
N LEU A 300 6.72 0.27 -15.34
CA LEU A 300 6.27 1.03 -14.18
C LEU A 300 4.80 1.43 -14.29
N ALA A 301 4.35 1.91 -15.45
CA ALA A 301 2.97 2.34 -15.67
C ALA A 301 1.96 1.20 -15.45
N VAL A 302 2.21 0.02 -16.03
CA VAL A 302 1.32 -1.13 -15.82
C VAL A 302 1.38 -1.64 -14.39
N THR A 303 2.54 -1.61 -13.74
CA THR A 303 2.67 -2.00 -12.33
C THR A 303 1.91 -1.05 -11.42
N MET A 304 2.00 0.28 -11.64
CA MET A 304 1.20 1.25 -10.89
C MET A 304 -0.30 1.01 -11.08
N ALA A 305 -0.76 0.78 -12.33
CA ALA A 305 -2.16 0.46 -12.59
C ALA A 305 -2.62 -0.81 -11.84
N HIS A 306 -1.77 -1.84 -11.77
CA HIS A 306 -2.00 -3.07 -11.02
C HIS A 306 -2.10 -2.82 -9.51
N GLU A 307 -1.12 -2.13 -8.92
CA GLU A 307 -1.06 -1.89 -7.47
C GLU A 307 -2.15 -0.90 -7.00
N MET A 308 -2.57 0.05 -7.83
CA MET A 308 -3.72 0.90 -7.53
C MET A 308 -5.02 0.09 -7.38
N GLN A 309 -5.20 -0.98 -8.17
CA GLN A 309 -6.36 -1.86 -7.98
C GLN A 309 -6.29 -2.62 -6.66
N HIS A 310 -5.13 -3.12 -6.29
CA HIS A 310 -4.95 -3.75 -4.97
C HIS A 310 -5.31 -2.80 -3.83
N ASN A 311 -4.87 -1.54 -3.90
CA ASN A 311 -5.22 -0.50 -2.93
C ASN A 311 -6.74 -0.24 -2.89
N LYS A 312 -7.39 -0.08 -4.07
CA LYS A 312 -8.84 0.15 -4.15
C LYS A 312 -9.63 -1.03 -3.58
N PHE A 313 -9.25 -2.27 -3.93
CA PHE A 313 -9.96 -3.45 -3.46
C PHE A 313 -9.78 -3.66 -1.96
N ALA A 314 -8.58 -3.46 -1.42
CA ALA A 314 -8.34 -3.53 0.02
C ALA A 314 -9.19 -2.50 0.80
N ALA A 315 -9.21 -1.25 0.35
CA ALA A 315 -10.04 -0.22 0.97
C ALA A 315 -11.55 -0.51 0.86
N LEU A 316 -11.97 -1.15 -0.24
CA LEU A 316 -13.36 -1.58 -0.41
C LEU A 316 -13.74 -2.69 0.58
N LEU A 317 -12.83 -3.66 0.82
CA LEU A 317 -13.01 -4.73 1.81
C LEU A 317 -13.05 -4.21 3.26
N HIS A 318 -12.50 -3.04 3.52
CA HIS A 318 -12.67 -2.39 4.83
C HIS A 318 -14.04 -1.70 5.01
N LEU A 319 -14.79 -1.50 3.91
CA LEU A 319 -16.11 -0.87 3.91
C LEU A 319 -17.25 -1.87 3.81
N PHE A 320 -17.03 -2.98 3.10
CA PHE A 320 -18.08 -3.90 2.72
C PHE A 320 -17.61 -5.35 2.83
N ASP A 321 -18.48 -6.19 3.33
CA ASP A 321 -18.30 -7.64 3.33
C ASP A 321 -18.65 -8.18 1.93
N LEU A 322 -17.65 -8.54 1.14
CA LEU A 322 -17.83 -9.17 -0.17
C LEU A 322 -17.84 -10.69 -0.09
N PHE A 323 -17.45 -11.26 1.05
CA PHE A 323 -17.38 -12.69 1.29
C PHE A 323 -18.32 -13.09 2.42
N GLU A 324 -19.01 -14.23 2.26
CA GLU A 324 -19.77 -14.84 3.35
C GLU A 324 -18.82 -15.29 4.45
N GLU A 325 -19.28 -15.20 5.70
CA GLU A 325 -18.58 -15.79 6.83
C GLU A 325 -18.47 -17.32 6.60
N GLY A 326 -17.25 -17.82 6.63
CA GLY A 326 -16.99 -19.22 6.38
C GLY A 326 -16.53 -19.97 7.60
N PRO A 327 -16.64 -21.33 7.61
CA PRO A 327 -16.13 -22.15 8.69
C PRO A 327 -14.63 -21.89 8.90
N GLN A 328 -14.24 -21.83 10.18
CA GLN A 328 -12.82 -21.81 10.55
C GLN A 328 -12.21 -23.18 10.22
N GLY A 329 -11.24 -23.22 9.31
CA GLY A 329 -10.59 -24.44 8.88
C GLY A 329 -9.62 -24.21 7.73
N PRO A 330 -8.98 -25.25 7.20
CA PRO A 330 -8.13 -25.14 6.04
C PRO A 330 -8.90 -24.53 4.86
N GLN A 331 -8.46 -23.36 4.40
CA GLN A 331 -9.11 -22.69 3.28
C GLN A 331 -8.80 -23.41 1.97
N GLU A 332 -9.82 -23.60 1.16
CA GLU A 332 -9.67 -24.05 -0.22
C GLU A 332 -8.70 -23.15 -0.99
N ARG A 333 -7.87 -23.75 -1.82
CA ARG A 333 -6.85 -23.08 -2.60
C ARG A 333 -7.11 -23.23 -4.08
N TYR A 334 -6.98 -22.13 -4.79
CA TYR A 334 -7.35 -22.01 -6.20
C TYR A 334 -6.12 -21.69 -7.04
N TYR A 335 -6.16 -22.15 -8.29
CA TYR A 335 -5.19 -21.76 -9.32
C TYR A 335 -5.30 -20.27 -9.64
N ALA A 336 -4.16 -19.59 -9.68
CA ALA A 336 -4.07 -18.19 -10.08
C ALA A 336 -3.21 -18.09 -11.37
N PRO A 337 -3.75 -17.65 -12.52
CA PRO A 337 -3.06 -17.63 -13.81
C PRO A 337 -1.77 -16.79 -13.88
N TRP A 338 -1.46 -16.03 -12.85
CA TRP A 338 -0.32 -15.12 -12.74
C TRP A 338 0.71 -15.53 -11.67
N ARG A 339 0.48 -16.65 -10.96
CA ARG A 339 1.36 -17.09 -9.86
C ARG A 339 1.50 -18.59 -9.85
N PRO A 340 2.68 -19.09 -9.45
CA PRO A 340 2.88 -20.54 -9.33
C PRO A 340 2.26 -21.15 -8.07
N ASP A 341 2.02 -20.34 -7.00
CA ASP A 341 1.49 -20.80 -5.72
C ASP A 341 -0.04 -20.75 -5.69
N PRO A 342 -0.71 -21.75 -5.09
CA PRO A 342 -2.15 -21.77 -4.94
C PRO A 342 -2.63 -20.68 -3.96
N ARG A 343 -3.78 -20.06 -4.25
CA ARG A 343 -4.27 -18.90 -3.50
C ARG A 343 -5.58 -19.18 -2.77
N PRO A 344 -5.79 -18.61 -1.55
CA PRO A 344 -7.11 -18.57 -0.96
C PRO A 344 -8.03 -17.68 -1.82
N LEU A 345 -9.34 -17.85 -1.72
CA LEU A 345 -10.35 -17.14 -2.53
C LEU A 345 -10.16 -15.62 -2.52
N VAL A 346 -9.93 -15.02 -1.33
CA VAL A 346 -9.67 -13.58 -1.19
C VAL A 346 -8.42 -13.17 -2.00
N GLY A 347 -7.36 -13.97 -1.94
CA GLY A 347 -6.12 -13.72 -2.70
C GLY A 347 -6.31 -13.88 -4.22
N LEU A 348 -7.16 -14.83 -4.64
CA LEU A 348 -7.54 -14.98 -6.05
C LEU A 348 -8.32 -13.76 -6.53
N PHE A 349 -9.26 -13.25 -5.73
CA PHE A 349 -10.07 -12.09 -6.08
C PHE A 349 -9.22 -10.81 -6.19
N HIS A 350 -8.34 -10.55 -5.22
CA HIS A 350 -7.36 -9.47 -5.30
C HIS A 350 -6.56 -9.51 -6.61
N GLY A 351 -6.07 -10.69 -6.97
CA GLY A 351 -5.27 -10.86 -8.18
C GLY A 351 -6.10 -10.73 -9.47
N ALA A 352 -7.31 -11.29 -9.52
CA ALA A 352 -8.21 -11.14 -10.67
C ALA A 352 -8.55 -9.68 -10.94
N TYR A 353 -8.87 -8.93 -9.88
CA TYR A 353 -9.19 -7.51 -9.98
C TYR A 353 -7.98 -6.67 -10.43
N ALA A 354 -6.79 -6.96 -9.92
CA ALA A 354 -5.58 -6.28 -10.37
C ALA A 354 -5.25 -6.60 -11.85
N HIS A 355 -5.46 -7.86 -12.28
CA HIS A 355 -5.21 -8.26 -13.67
C HIS A 355 -6.28 -7.77 -14.65
N LEU A 356 -7.47 -7.40 -14.18
CA LEU A 356 -8.43 -6.63 -14.98
C LEU A 356 -7.79 -5.32 -15.49
N ALA A 357 -7.14 -4.55 -14.61
CA ALA A 357 -6.46 -3.32 -15.02
C ALA A 357 -5.22 -3.60 -15.91
N VAL A 358 -4.50 -4.69 -15.65
CA VAL A 358 -3.40 -5.11 -16.53
C VAL A 358 -3.91 -5.43 -17.93
N ALA A 359 -5.06 -6.10 -18.05
CA ALA A 359 -5.69 -6.35 -19.34
C ALA A 359 -6.13 -5.06 -20.02
N GLN A 360 -6.80 -4.14 -19.31
CA GLN A 360 -7.17 -2.81 -19.81
C GLN A 360 -5.94 -2.05 -20.34
N PHE A 361 -4.86 -2.06 -19.57
CA PHE A 361 -3.61 -1.41 -19.96
C PHE A 361 -3.06 -1.97 -21.27
N TRP A 362 -2.90 -3.28 -21.38
CA TRP A 362 -2.34 -3.90 -22.59
C TRP A 362 -3.27 -3.85 -23.79
N GLY A 363 -4.60 -3.85 -23.57
CA GLY A 363 -5.56 -3.60 -24.63
C GLY A 363 -5.34 -2.23 -25.27
N ARG A 364 -5.29 -1.18 -24.44
CA ARG A 364 -5.05 0.17 -24.93
C ARG A 364 -3.66 0.33 -25.60
N ARG A 365 -2.62 -0.29 -25.00
CA ARG A 365 -1.27 -0.28 -25.63
C ARG A 365 -1.25 -0.99 -26.99
N GLY A 366 -2.05 -2.03 -27.18
CA GLY A 366 -2.21 -2.67 -28.50
C GLY A 366 -2.75 -1.75 -29.58
N GLU A 367 -3.56 -0.73 -29.17
CA GLU A 367 -4.13 0.26 -30.08
C GLU A 367 -3.15 1.43 -30.36
N THR A 368 -2.42 1.89 -29.32
CA THR A 368 -1.64 3.14 -29.36
C THR A 368 -0.15 2.94 -29.65
N GLU A 369 0.39 1.72 -29.50
CA GLU A 369 1.82 1.46 -29.68
C GLU A 369 2.24 1.56 -31.15
N PRO A 370 3.13 2.50 -31.50
CA PRO A 370 3.57 2.69 -32.88
C PRO A 370 4.53 1.58 -33.35
N ASP A 371 5.38 1.06 -32.46
CA ASP A 371 6.33 -0.01 -32.82
C ASP A 371 5.60 -1.34 -33.05
N PRO A 372 5.72 -1.97 -34.22
CA PRO A 372 4.99 -3.19 -34.55
C PRO A 372 5.33 -4.39 -33.63
N ALA A 373 6.59 -4.49 -33.16
CA ALA A 373 7.03 -5.58 -32.30
C ALA A 373 6.48 -5.40 -30.87
N LEU A 374 6.52 -4.18 -30.35
CA LEU A 374 5.95 -3.84 -29.04
C LEU A 374 4.41 -3.94 -29.07
N ARG A 375 3.77 -3.56 -30.17
CA ARG A 375 2.32 -3.72 -30.37
C ARG A 375 1.93 -5.19 -30.40
N ALA A 376 2.68 -6.05 -31.09
CA ALA A 376 2.44 -7.49 -31.09
C ALA A 376 2.62 -8.11 -29.70
N LEU A 377 3.56 -7.61 -28.91
CA LEU A 377 3.73 -7.97 -27.50
C LEU A 377 2.52 -7.53 -26.67
N ALA A 378 2.05 -6.28 -26.86
CA ALA A 378 0.86 -5.77 -26.18
C ALA A 378 -0.39 -6.60 -26.46
N HIS A 379 -0.64 -6.97 -27.73
CA HIS A 379 -1.74 -7.86 -28.10
C HIS A 379 -1.62 -9.25 -27.41
N THR A 380 -0.41 -9.82 -27.34
CA THR A 380 -0.17 -11.11 -26.67
C THR A 380 -0.46 -11.01 -25.16
N ARG A 381 -0.01 -9.96 -24.52
CA ARG A 381 -0.27 -9.71 -23.09
C ARG A 381 -1.73 -9.43 -22.83
N PHE A 382 -2.40 -8.68 -23.69
CA PHE A 382 -3.85 -8.43 -23.58
C PHE A 382 -4.62 -9.76 -23.70
N ALA A 383 -4.34 -10.58 -24.71
CA ALA A 383 -4.96 -11.90 -24.85
C ALA A 383 -4.75 -12.76 -23.59
N ARG A 384 -3.52 -12.79 -23.07
CA ARG A 384 -3.15 -13.59 -21.87
C ARG A 384 -3.91 -13.18 -20.63
N TRP A 385 -3.93 -11.85 -20.34
CA TRP A 385 -4.43 -11.35 -19.06
C TRP A 385 -5.94 -11.21 -19.04
N ARG A 386 -6.60 -10.85 -20.15
CA ARG A 386 -8.06 -10.83 -20.21
C ARG A 386 -8.66 -12.23 -19.99
N SER A 387 -8.08 -13.28 -20.60
CA SER A 387 -8.54 -14.66 -20.42
C SER A 387 -8.26 -15.15 -19.00
N GLY A 388 -7.04 -14.96 -18.48
CA GLY A 388 -6.70 -15.41 -17.13
C GLY A 388 -7.50 -14.72 -16.02
N ALA A 389 -7.72 -13.39 -16.13
CA ALA A 389 -8.57 -12.68 -15.18
C ALA A 389 -10.04 -13.12 -15.27
N ARG A 390 -10.54 -13.38 -16.49
CA ARG A 390 -11.90 -13.89 -16.72
C ARG A 390 -12.11 -15.27 -16.10
N GLU A 391 -11.20 -16.20 -16.35
CA GLU A 391 -11.24 -17.54 -15.78
C GLU A 391 -11.25 -17.50 -14.25
N ALA A 392 -10.34 -16.72 -13.65
CA ALA A 392 -10.30 -16.55 -12.20
C ALA A 392 -11.59 -15.92 -11.65
N THR A 393 -12.18 -14.94 -12.36
CA THR A 393 -13.44 -14.30 -11.95
C THR A 393 -14.61 -15.26 -12.01
N ALA A 394 -14.67 -16.16 -13.00
CA ALA A 394 -15.67 -17.22 -13.08
C ALA A 394 -15.56 -18.18 -11.88
N VAL A 395 -14.34 -18.64 -11.56
CA VAL A 395 -14.10 -19.47 -10.36
C VAL A 395 -14.52 -18.79 -9.07
N ILE A 396 -14.30 -17.46 -8.94
CA ILE A 396 -14.73 -16.68 -7.78
C ILE A 396 -16.26 -16.68 -7.67
N LEU A 397 -16.98 -16.46 -8.77
CA LEU A 397 -18.45 -16.48 -8.80
C LEU A 397 -19.02 -17.86 -8.46
N ASP A 398 -18.39 -18.92 -8.99
CA ASP A 398 -18.83 -20.30 -8.78
C ASP A 398 -18.48 -20.84 -7.37
N SER A 399 -17.70 -20.10 -6.58
CA SER A 399 -17.26 -20.53 -5.24
C SER A 399 -18.39 -20.67 -4.22
N GLY A 400 -19.54 -20.04 -4.46
CA GLY A 400 -20.66 -19.99 -3.50
C GLY A 400 -20.33 -19.26 -2.18
N ARG A 401 -19.26 -18.45 -2.15
CA ARG A 401 -18.72 -17.80 -0.94
C ARG A 401 -18.84 -16.28 -0.95
N LEU A 402 -19.62 -15.73 -1.87
CA LEU A 402 -19.78 -14.28 -2.02
C LEU A 402 -21.11 -13.81 -1.44
N THR A 403 -21.08 -12.68 -0.75
CA THR A 403 -22.29 -11.93 -0.38
C THR A 403 -22.99 -11.39 -1.64
N PRO A 404 -24.23 -10.89 -1.55
CA PRO A 404 -24.89 -10.22 -2.67
C PRO A 404 -24.04 -9.06 -3.26
N LEU A 405 -23.31 -8.32 -2.43
CA LEU A 405 -22.37 -7.28 -2.90
C LEU A 405 -21.15 -7.88 -3.60
N GLY A 406 -20.62 -8.99 -3.08
CA GLY A 406 -19.53 -9.73 -3.71
C GLY A 406 -19.90 -10.28 -5.07
N LEU A 407 -21.12 -10.85 -5.20
CA LEU A 407 -21.68 -11.32 -6.48
C LEU A 407 -21.83 -10.17 -7.48
N ARG A 408 -22.37 -9.02 -7.03
CA ARG A 408 -22.48 -7.82 -7.87
C ARG A 408 -21.12 -7.33 -8.35
N PHE A 409 -20.13 -7.27 -7.47
CA PHE A 409 -18.76 -6.83 -7.81
C PHE A 409 -18.11 -7.78 -8.83
N ALA A 410 -18.09 -9.07 -8.55
CA ALA A 410 -17.50 -10.07 -9.44
C ALA A 410 -18.27 -10.17 -10.78
N GLY A 411 -19.60 -10.02 -10.75
CA GLY A 411 -20.43 -9.98 -11.98
C GLY A 411 -20.05 -8.81 -12.88
N ARG A 412 -19.88 -7.60 -12.33
CA ARG A 412 -19.43 -6.43 -13.12
C ARG A 412 -18.00 -6.59 -13.66
N MET A 413 -17.10 -7.23 -12.90
CA MET A 413 -15.79 -7.62 -13.41
C MET A 413 -15.90 -8.54 -14.60
N LEU A 414 -16.72 -9.61 -14.49
CA LEU A 414 -16.91 -10.59 -15.55
C LEU A 414 -17.49 -9.95 -16.81
N GLU A 415 -18.50 -9.11 -16.69
CA GLU A 415 -19.08 -8.35 -17.83
C GLU A 415 -18.00 -7.54 -18.57
N THR A 416 -17.12 -6.86 -17.83
CA THR A 416 -16.02 -6.08 -18.41
C THR A 416 -15.02 -6.99 -19.13
N LEU A 417 -14.64 -8.10 -18.50
CA LEU A 417 -13.70 -9.07 -19.06
C LEU A 417 -14.28 -9.79 -20.28
N ASP A 418 -15.57 -10.13 -20.28
CA ASP A 418 -16.28 -10.68 -21.42
C ASP A 418 -16.30 -9.70 -22.60
N GLY A 419 -16.49 -8.39 -22.30
CA GLY A 419 -16.35 -7.34 -23.30
C GLY A 419 -14.96 -7.32 -23.95
N MET A 420 -13.91 -7.40 -23.14
CA MET A 420 -12.53 -7.48 -23.62
C MET A 420 -12.27 -8.75 -24.43
N CYS A 421 -12.82 -9.89 -24.03
CA CYS A 421 -12.64 -11.16 -24.73
C CYS A 421 -13.27 -11.15 -26.13
N ARG A 422 -14.28 -10.33 -26.38
CA ARG A 422 -14.89 -10.13 -27.69
C ARG A 422 -14.04 -9.28 -28.65
N VAL A 423 -13.05 -8.52 -28.15
CA VAL A 423 -12.16 -7.71 -29.01
C VAL A 423 -11.32 -8.63 -29.88
N PRO A 424 -11.37 -8.50 -31.24
CA PRO A 424 -10.60 -9.33 -32.14
C PRO A 424 -9.10 -9.02 -32.02
N LEU A 425 -8.27 -10.04 -32.07
CA LEU A 425 -6.82 -9.95 -31.98
C LEU A 425 -6.16 -10.78 -33.09
N PRO A 426 -4.92 -10.44 -33.49
CA PRO A 426 -4.15 -11.28 -34.40
C PRO A 426 -4.03 -12.72 -33.88
N ALA A 427 -4.31 -13.71 -34.73
CA ALA A 427 -4.29 -15.12 -34.36
C ALA A 427 -2.94 -15.58 -33.76
N SER A 428 -1.82 -14.95 -34.19
CA SER A 428 -0.50 -15.23 -33.64
C SER A 428 -0.36 -14.76 -32.18
N ALA A 429 -1.01 -13.65 -31.81
CA ALA A 429 -1.01 -13.16 -30.42
C ALA A 429 -1.84 -14.08 -29.52
N VAL A 430 -3.01 -14.52 -30.00
CA VAL A 430 -3.89 -15.46 -29.28
C VAL A 430 -3.16 -16.79 -29.02
N ARG A 431 -2.60 -17.40 -30.06
CA ARG A 431 -1.83 -18.65 -29.90
C ARG A 431 -0.68 -18.55 -28.92
N ARG A 432 0.11 -17.46 -28.94
CA ARG A 432 1.19 -17.25 -27.96
C ARG A 432 0.66 -17.13 -26.55
N ALA A 433 -0.44 -16.42 -26.36
CA ALA A 433 -1.07 -16.26 -25.06
C ALA A 433 -1.60 -17.59 -24.50
N GLU A 434 -2.26 -18.41 -25.35
CA GLU A 434 -2.76 -19.74 -24.98
C GLU A 434 -1.62 -20.70 -24.65
N THR A 435 -0.52 -20.68 -25.43
CA THR A 435 0.66 -21.51 -25.12
C THR A 435 1.24 -21.16 -23.76
N ALA A 436 1.47 -19.87 -23.50
CA ALA A 436 1.96 -19.42 -22.19
C ALA A 436 0.98 -19.75 -21.04
N ALA A 437 -0.35 -19.77 -21.31
CA ALA A 437 -1.35 -20.17 -20.34
C ALA A 437 -1.25 -21.67 -20.00
N ARG A 438 -1.16 -22.52 -21.02
CA ARG A 438 -1.01 -23.97 -20.84
C ARG A 438 0.29 -24.34 -20.12
N GLU A 439 1.41 -23.73 -20.51
CA GLU A 439 2.70 -23.93 -19.85
C GLU A 439 2.65 -23.56 -18.37
N HIS A 440 2.03 -22.42 -18.03
CA HIS A 440 1.88 -21.99 -16.65
C HIS A 440 0.98 -22.94 -15.84
N LEU A 441 -0.14 -23.40 -16.42
CA LEU A 441 -1.04 -24.36 -15.77
C LEU A 441 -0.35 -25.72 -15.56
N ALA A 442 0.39 -26.21 -16.55
CA ALA A 442 1.16 -27.46 -16.43
C ALA A 442 2.20 -27.35 -15.29
N ALA A 443 2.98 -26.28 -15.26
CA ALA A 443 3.95 -26.05 -14.20
C ALA A 443 3.31 -25.95 -12.80
N TRP A 444 2.10 -25.41 -12.72
CA TRP A 444 1.35 -25.36 -11.46
C TRP A 444 0.90 -26.76 -11.01
N HIS A 445 0.42 -27.63 -11.91
CA HIS A 445 0.05 -29.02 -11.61
C HIS A 445 1.27 -29.83 -11.17
N ASP A 446 2.42 -29.67 -11.83
CA ASP A 446 3.67 -30.36 -11.49
C ASP A 446 4.14 -29.97 -10.07
N ALA A 447 4.04 -28.67 -9.73
CA ALA A 447 4.38 -28.18 -8.40
C ALA A 447 3.39 -28.68 -7.32
N ALA A 448 2.10 -28.75 -7.62
CA ALA A 448 1.08 -29.26 -6.71
C ALA A 448 1.20 -30.79 -6.48
N GLY A 449 1.54 -31.56 -7.52
CA GLY A 449 1.79 -33.00 -7.42
C GLY A 449 3.08 -33.36 -6.67
N SER A 450 4.02 -32.41 -6.56
CA SER A 450 5.31 -32.60 -5.86
C SER A 450 5.28 -32.12 -4.39
N ALA A 451 4.18 -31.50 -3.94
CA ALA A 451 4.03 -31.06 -2.55
C ALA A 451 3.86 -32.28 -1.62
N PRO A 452 4.65 -32.45 -0.55
CA PRO A 452 4.44 -33.52 0.41
C PRO A 452 3.05 -33.40 1.01
N ALA A 453 2.34 -34.52 1.12
CA ALA A 453 1.05 -34.61 1.78
C ALA A 453 1.15 -33.98 3.19
N PRO A 454 0.13 -33.20 3.63
CA PRO A 454 0.14 -32.64 4.97
C PRO A 454 0.33 -33.78 5.98
N ALA A 455 1.38 -33.67 6.81
CA ALA A 455 1.67 -34.66 7.85
C ALA A 455 0.39 -34.88 8.69
N ALA A 456 -0.15 -36.09 8.61
CA ALA A 456 -1.28 -36.51 9.42
C ALA A 456 -0.93 -36.23 10.88
N GLY A 457 -1.68 -35.33 11.50
CA GLY A 457 -1.49 -34.96 12.88
C GLY A 457 -1.48 -36.22 13.74
N ARG A 458 -0.37 -36.48 14.43
CA ARG A 458 -0.35 -37.48 15.50
C ARG A 458 -1.24 -36.93 16.61
N ALA A 459 -2.42 -37.55 16.75
CA ALA A 459 -3.19 -37.45 17.96
C ALA A 459 -2.38 -38.06 19.10
N SER A 460 -2.09 -37.31 20.12
CA SER A 460 -1.77 -37.74 21.48
C SER A 460 -2.06 -36.58 22.44
#